data_10ed96e5c351857f42f02aa2799a7bf1
#
_entry.id   10ed96e5c351857f42f02aa2799a7bf1
#
_cell.length_a   1.000
_cell.length_b   1.000
_cell.length_c   1.000
_cell.angle_alpha   90.00
_cell.angle_beta   90.00
_cell.angle_gamma   90.00
#
_symmetry.space_group_name_H-M   'P 1'
#
loop_
_entity.id
_entity.type
_entity.pdbx_description
1 polymer ?
#
loop_
_entity_poly.entity_id
_entity_poly.type
_entity_poly.pdbx_seq_one_letter_code
_entity_poly.pdbx_strand_id
1 'polypeptide(L)'
;MKNYLKTGLVLLVISAVAAGLLAVVNSFTSEVIAQAEFEKSVQAYQEIYGDKADKFEPLDEAKKAALVEKYKEIQDVFVAKKGDEIVGYGINHTGNGYGGSMTNAIGLLNDGTIAGFRNIQNAETPGIGTQITEAPYFDQFVGKSFKNGEVKGNKDPQAEDEIPMISGATISSTAVLKGINSILPAYEEISAK
;
A
#
# COMPACT_ATOMS: atom_id res chain seq x y z
N MET A 1 -32.33 -21.27 -35.42
CA MET A 1 -32.20 -21.54 -33.98
C MET A 1 -31.13 -22.59 -33.66
N LYS A 2 -31.04 -23.78 -34.28
CA LYS A 2 -30.02 -24.82 -34.00
C LYS A 2 -28.59 -24.32 -34.13
N ASN A 3 -28.25 -23.44 -35.07
CA ASN A 3 -26.89 -22.94 -35.26
C ASN A 3 -26.44 -22.00 -34.11
N TYR A 4 -27.31 -21.12 -33.60
CA TYR A 4 -27.01 -20.24 -32.48
C TYR A 4 -26.79 -21.02 -31.20
N LEU A 5 -27.60 -22.07 -30.94
CA LEU A 5 -27.39 -22.97 -29.79
C LEU A 5 -26.06 -23.71 -29.91
N LYS A 6 -25.67 -24.19 -31.08
CA LYS A 6 -24.39 -24.87 -31.29
C LYS A 6 -23.21 -23.91 -31.06
N THR A 7 -23.26 -22.69 -31.60
CA THR A 7 -22.24 -21.67 -31.39
C THR A 7 -22.16 -21.26 -29.92
N GLY A 8 -23.30 -21.07 -29.26
CA GLY A 8 -23.33 -20.77 -27.84
C GLY A 8 -22.74 -21.87 -26.97
N LEU A 9 -23.00 -23.16 -27.30
CA LEU A 9 -22.40 -24.29 -26.59
C LEU A 9 -20.87 -24.33 -26.77
N VAL A 10 -20.38 -24.10 -27.98
CA VAL A 10 -18.93 -24.07 -28.25
C VAL A 10 -18.24 -22.96 -27.47
N LEU A 11 -18.82 -21.75 -27.46
CA LEU A 11 -18.28 -20.63 -26.67
C LEU A 11 -18.29 -20.94 -25.18
N LEU A 12 -19.37 -21.54 -24.66
CA LEU A 12 -19.46 -21.94 -23.26
C LEU A 12 -18.35 -22.93 -22.89
N VAL A 13 -18.12 -23.96 -23.72
CA VAL A 13 -17.07 -24.95 -23.47
C VAL A 13 -15.68 -24.30 -23.47
N ILE A 14 -15.38 -23.46 -24.47
CA ILE A 14 -14.09 -22.77 -24.57
C ILE A 14 -13.88 -21.86 -23.33
N SER A 15 -14.90 -21.09 -22.95
CA SER A 15 -14.81 -20.21 -21.77
C SER A 15 -14.65 -21.00 -20.47
N ALA A 16 -15.35 -22.12 -20.33
CA ALA A 16 -15.24 -22.98 -19.14
C ALA A 16 -13.85 -23.62 -19.04
N VAL A 17 -13.28 -24.08 -20.15
CA VAL A 17 -11.91 -24.62 -20.18
C VAL A 17 -10.89 -23.52 -19.84
N ALA A 18 -11.01 -22.34 -20.46
CA ALA A 18 -10.10 -21.22 -20.19
C ALA A 18 -10.18 -20.79 -18.71
N ALA A 19 -11.40 -20.65 -18.16
CA ALA A 19 -11.59 -20.31 -16.75
C ALA A 19 -11.02 -21.38 -15.82
N GLY A 20 -11.21 -22.65 -16.13
CA GLY A 20 -10.64 -23.77 -15.38
C GLY A 20 -9.11 -23.77 -15.36
N LEU A 21 -8.48 -23.55 -16.53
CA LEU A 21 -7.02 -23.44 -16.61
C LEU A 21 -6.49 -22.24 -15.81
N LEU A 22 -7.15 -21.07 -15.91
CA LEU A 22 -6.77 -19.89 -15.13
C LEU A 22 -6.92 -20.13 -13.62
N ALA A 23 -7.99 -20.79 -13.18
CA ALA A 23 -8.19 -21.13 -11.77
C ALA A 23 -7.09 -22.06 -11.24
N VAL A 24 -6.70 -23.09 -12.03
CA VAL A 24 -5.60 -24.00 -11.68
C VAL A 24 -4.28 -23.24 -11.58
N VAL A 25 -3.93 -22.42 -12.57
CA VAL A 25 -2.70 -21.61 -12.51
C VAL A 25 -2.72 -20.67 -11.29
N ASN A 26 -3.83 -19.98 -11.05
CA ASN A 26 -3.97 -19.09 -9.90
C ASN A 26 -3.80 -19.83 -8.56
N SER A 27 -4.30 -21.07 -8.42
CA SER A 27 -4.14 -21.83 -7.17
C SER A 27 -2.68 -22.19 -6.85
N PHE A 28 -1.84 -22.36 -7.86
CA PHE A 28 -0.40 -22.61 -7.67
C PHE A 28 0.42 -21.33 -7.49
N THR A 29 -0.04 -20.21 -8.03
CA THR A 29 0.74 -18.96 -8.02
C THR A 29 0.37 -18.04 -6.86
N SER A 30 -0.82 -18.14 -6.31
CA SER A 30 -1.31 -17.23 -5.25
C SER A 30 -0.43 -17.23 -3.99
N GLU A 31 0.05 -18.40 -3.55
CA GLU A 31 0.95 -18.51 -2.39
C GLU A 31 2.31 -17.83 -2.67
N VAL A 32 2.86 -18.05 -3.87
CA VAL A 32 4.14 -17.44 -4.28
C VAL A 32 4.01 -15.93 -4.39
N ILE A 33 2.88 -15.44 -4.92
CA ILE A 33 2.60 -14.01 -5.02
C ILE A 33 2.50 -13.39 -3.62
N ALA A 34 1.71 -14.00 -2.72
CA ALA A 34 1.56 -13.51 -1.35
C ALA A 34 2.90 -13.46 -0.60
N GLN A 35 3.74 -14.50 -0.76
CA GLN A 35 5.08 -14.51 -0.17
C GLN A 35 5.97 -13.39 -0.74
N ALA A 36 5.95 -13.18 -2.04
CA ALA A 36 6.73 -12.12 -2.69
C ALA A 36 6.25 -10.72 -2.28
N GLU A 37 4.96 -10.50 -2.10
CA GLU A 37 4.39 -9.25 -1.61
C GLU A 37 4.77 -8.99 -0.14
N PHE A 38 4.75 -10.03 0.69
CA PHE A 38 5.22 -9.96 2.07
C PHE A 38 6.70 -9.56 2.14
N GLU A 39 7.56 -10.23 1.38
CA GLU A 39 9.01 -9.93 1.34
C GLU A 39 9.28 -8.49 0.87
N LYS A 40 8.58 -8.01 -0.16
CA LYS A 40 8.68 -6.62 -0.61
C LYS A 40 8.25 -5.63 0.47
N SER A 41 7.20 -5.95 1.21
CA SER A 41 6.73 -5.12 2.32
C SER A 41 7.76 -5.04 3.44
N VAL A 42 8.32 -6.18 3.83
CA VAL A 42 9.39 -6.23 4.86
C VAL A 42 10.61 -5.43 4.41
N GLN A 43 11.04 -5.59 3.16
CA GLN A 43 12.15 -4.82 2.59
C GLN A 43 11.86 -3.30 2.63
N ALA A 44 10.66 -2.90 2.22
CA ALA A 44 10.24 -1.50 2.26
C ALA A 44 10.31 -0.94 3.69
N TYR A 45 9.85 -1.72 4.70
CA TYR A 45 9.93 -1.29 6.09
C TYR A 45 11.35 -1.24 6.64
N GLN A 46 12.24 -2.15 6.23
CA GLN A 46 13.67 -2.05 6.56
C GLN A 46 14.27 -0.73 6.05
N GLU A 47 13.93 -0.32 4.83
CA GLU A 47 14.37 0.96 4.28
C GLU A 47 13.73 2.17 4.98
N ILE A 48 12.42 2.10 5.31
CA ILE A 48 11.65 3.17 5.95
C ILE A 48 12.16 3.44 7.37
N TYR A 49 12.38 2.40 8.15
CA TYR A 49 12.75 2.52 9.57
C TYR A 49 14.26 2.61 9.78
N GLY A 50 15.07 2.05 8.87
CA GLY A 50 16.52 1.97 9.05
C GLY A 50 16.89 1.42 10.42
N ASP A 51 17.73 2.14 11.15
CA ASP A 51 18.19 1.72 12.49
C ASP A 51 17.13 1.86 13.59
N LYS A 52 15.96 2.42 13.31
CA LYS A 52 14.87 2.62 14.30
C LYS A 52 14.14 1.33 14.66
N ALA A 53 14.10 0.35 13.73
CA ALA A 53 13.51 -0.97 13.97
C ALA A 53 14.37 -2.06 13.34
N ASP A 54 14.32 -3.25 13.92
CA ASP A 54 15.08 -4.42 13.45
C ASP A 54 14.19 -5.60 13.08
N LYS A 55 12.89 -5.53 13.45
CA LYS A 55 11.95 -6.62 13.23
C LYS A 55 10.57 -6.06 12.79
N PHE A 56 9.99 -6.71 11.79
CA PHE A 56 8.68 -6.37 11.25
C PHE A 56 7.79 -7.62 11.27
N GLU A 57 6.80 -7.63 12.15
CA GLU A 57 5.88 -8.74 12.30
C GLU A 57 4.50 -8.35 11.80
N PRO A 58 3.79 -9.23 11.07
CA PRO A 58 2.39 -8.98 10.75
C PRO A 58 1.58 -8.71 12.02
N LEU A 59 0.64 -7.78 11.94
CA LEU A 59 -0.33 -7.59 13.02
C LEU A 59 -1.12 -8.89 13.22
N ASP A 60 -1.58 -9.13 14.44
CA ASP A 60 -2.46 -10.26 14.74
C ASP A 60 -3.59 -10.38 13.71
N GLU A 61 -3.82 -11.60 13.21
CA GLU A 61 -4.70 -11.83 12.06
C GLU A 61 -6.14 -11.39 12.32
N ALA A 62 -6.66 -11.55 13.55
CA ALA A 62 -8.00 -11.12 13.90
C ALA A 62 -8.12 -9.58 13.89
N LYS A 63 -7.10 -8.89 14.41
CA LYS A 63 -7.03 -7.41 14.39
C LYS A 63 -6.86 -6.90 12.96
N LYS A 64 -5.98 -7.52 12.18
CA LYS A 64 -5.79 -7.16 10.76
C LYS A 64 -7.09 -7.31 9.98
N ALA A 65 -7.79 -8.44 10.12
CA ALA A 65 -9.06 -8.68 9.43
C ALA A 65 -10.11 -7.62 9.76
N ALA A 66 -10.24 -7.24 11.03
CA ALA A 66 -11.16 -6.18 11.46
C ALA A 66 -10.82 -4.81 10.85
N LEU A 67 -9.52 -4.47 10.78
CA LEU A 67 -9.06 -3.22 10.17
C LEU A 67 -9.33 -3.20 8.66
N VAL A 68 -8.99 -4.26 7.93
CA VAL A 68 -9.19 -4.37 6.48
C VAL A 68 -10.69 -4.36 6.12
N GLU A 69 -11.55 -4.95 6.96
CA GLU A 69 -12.99 -4.88 6.78
C GLU A 69 -13.52 -3.44 6.93
N LYS A 70 -13.02 -2.70 7.90
CA LYS A 70 -13.44 -1.35 8.23
C LYS A 70 -12.83 -0.29 7.31
N TYR A 71 -11.57 -0.44 6.94
CA TYR A 71 -10.78 0.50 6.14
C TYR A 71 -10.32 -0.18 4.85
N LYS A 72 -11.10 -0.05 3.78
CA LYS A 72 -10.94 -0.79 2.52
C LYS A 72 -9.64 -0.51 1.77
N GLU A 73 -9.01 0.61 2.03
CA GLU A 73 -7.73 0.99 1.46
C GLU A 73 -6.55 0.25 2.08
N ILE A 74 -6.71 -0.30 3.30
CA ILE A 74 -5.65 -1.04 3.99
C ILE A 74 -5.57 -2.46 3.45
N GLN A 75 -4.37 -2.90 3.12
CA GLN A 75 -4.07 -4.28 2.70
C GLN A 75 -3.42 -5.09 3.81
N ASP A 76 -2.39 -4.53 4.44
CA ASP A 76 -1.63 -5.18 5.50
C ASP A 76 -1.15 -4.19 6.55
N VAL A 77 -0.96 -4.69 7.77
CA VAL A 77 -0.42 -3.93 8.90
C VAL A 77 0.70 -4.74 9.56
N PHE A 78 1.81 -4.08 9.81
CA PHE A 78 3.00 -4.64 10.45
C PHE A 78 3.31 -3.89 11.75
N VAL A 79 3.77 -4.62 12.74
CA VAL A 79 4.32 -4.07 13.97
C VAL A 79 5.83 -3.93 13.80
N ALA A 80 6.34 -2.71 13.89
CA ALA A 80 7.78 -2.43 13.84
C ALA A 80 8.35 -2.46 15.27
N LYS A 81 9.37 -3.29 15.48
CA LYS A 81 10.02 -3.49 16.78
C LYS A 81 11.50 -3.17 16.74
N LYS A 82 12.02 -2.73 17.90
CA LYS A 82 13.44 -2.64 18.20
C LYS A 82 13.73 -3.55 19.40
N GLY A 83 14.32 -4.72 19.14
CA GLY A 83 14.31 -5.79 20.14
C GLY A 83 12.86 -6.22 20.46
N ASP A 84 12.45 -6.08 21.72
CA ASP A 84 11.09 -6.41 22.18
C ASP A 84 10.15 -5.18 22.25
N GLU A 85 10.67 -3.98 22.02
CA GLU A 85 9.89 -2.74 22.11
C GLU A 85 9.20 -2.43 20.77
N ILE A 86 7.90 -2.11 20.81
CA ILE A 86 7.15 -1.62 19.65
C ILE A 86 7.51 -0.15 19.46
N VAL A 87 8.12 0.17 18.32
CA VAL A 87 8.55 1.53 17.97
C VAL A 87 7.58 2.21 16.99
N GLY A 88 6.69 1.44 16.38
CA GLY A 88 5.71 1.95 15.45
C GLY A 88 4.96 0.88 14.65
N TYR A 89 4.29 1.31 13.60
CA TYR A 89 3.48 0.46 12.74
C TYR A 89 3.77 0.75 11.27
N GLY A 90 3.89 -0.30 10.46
CA GLY A 90 3.91 -0.23 9.02
C GLY A 90 2.51 -0.53 8.47
N ILE A 91 1.99 0.31 7.56
CA ILE A 91 0.67 0.10 6.97
C ILE A 91 0.83 0.08 5.45
N ASN A 92 0.44 -1.05 4.83
CA ASN A 92 0.29 -1.14 3.39
C ASN A 92 -1.10 -0.67 3.00
N HIS A 93 -1.18 0.31 2.10
CA HIS A 93 -2.45 0.84 1.63
C HIS A 93 -2.50 0.97 0.12
N THR A 94 -3.70 0.90 -0.44
CA THR A 94 -3.94 1.13 -1.86
C THR A 94 -4.24 2.58 -2.15
N GLY A 95 -3.92 3.00 -3.38
CA GLY A 95 -4.36 4.24 -3.97
C GLY A 95 -4.66 4.04 -5.46
N ASN A 96 -5.48 4.89 -6.04
CA ASN A 96 -5.78 4.87 -7.47
C ASN A 96 -5.10 6.04 -8.14
N GLY A 97 -3.96 5.77 -8.78
CA GLY A 97 -3.19 6.73 -9.55
C GLY A 97 -3.71 6.91 -10.99
N TYR A 98 -2.88 7.50 -11.84
CA TYR A 98 -3.21 7.70 -13.25
C TYR A 98 -3.15 6.40 -14.04
N GLY A 99 -2.14 5.57 -13.80
CA GLY A 99 -1.94 4.29 -14.47
C GLY A 99 -2.77 3.13 -13.90
N GLY A 100 -3.44 3.34 -12.78
CA GLY A 100 -4.23 2.31 -12.10
C GLY A 100 -3.97 2.24 -10.60
N SER A 101 -4.28 1.08 -10.02
CA SER A 101 -4.04 0.85 -8.60
C SER A 101 -2.54 0.83 -8.27
N MET A 102 -2.20 1.39 -7.13
CA MET A 102 -0.86 1.34 -6.55
C MET A 102 -0.93 0.83 -5.11
N THR A 103 0.13 0.15 -4.68
CA THR A 103 0.31 -0.27 -3.29
C THR A 103 1.47 0.51 -2.69
N ASN A 104 1.24 1.13 -1.55
CA ASN A 104 2.20 1.93 -0.84
C ASN A 104 2.42 1.39 0.57
N ALA A 105 3.65 1.50 1.07
CA ALA A 105 4.02 1.27 2.46
C ALA A 105 4.33 2.60 3.13
N ILE A 106 3.74 2.83 4.29
CA ILE A 106 4.07 3.95 5.17
C ILE A 106 4.45 3.43 6.55
N GLY A 107 5.55 3.92 7.09
CA GLY A 107 5.94 3.67 8.46
C GLY A 107 5.56 4.83 9.36
N LEU A 108 4.92 4.53 10.49
CA LEU A 108 4.48 5.50 11.50
C LEU A 108 5.09 5.14 12.85
N LEU A 109 5.76 6.09 13.48
CA LEU A 109 6.26 5.95 14.85
C LEU A 109 5.10 6.09 15.84
N ASN A 110 5.30 5.62 17.08
CA ASN A 110 4.28 5.65 18.15
C ASN A 110 3.73 7.06 18.47
N ASP A 111 4.42 8.11 18.07
CA ASP A 111 4.00 9.51 18.28
C ASP A 111 3.26 10.13 17.08
N GLY A 112 2.95 9.35 16.04
CA GLY A 112 2.29 9.79 14.82
C GLY A 112 3.23 10.44 13.79
N THR A 113 4.55 10.40 14.02
CA THR A 113 5.54 10.87 13.05
C THR A 113 5.72 9.84 11.95
N ILE A 114 5.75 10.28 10.70
CA ILE A 114 6.04 9.43 9.54
C ILE A 114 7.53 9.07 9.55
N ALA A 115 7.85 7.79 9.73
CA ALA A 115 9.21 7.27 9.65
C ALA A 115 9.72 7.28 8.20
N GLY A 116 8.83 7.07 7.24
CA GLY A 116 9.10 7.11 5.81
C GLY A 116 7.97 6.53 4.99
N PHE A 117 8.15 6.60 3.68
CA PHE A 117 7.20 6.14 2.67
C PHE A 117 7.94 5.36 1.58
N ARG A 118 7.32 4.31 1.05
CA ARG A 118 7.77 3.61 -0.17
C ARG A 118 6.57 3.20 -1.00
N ASN A 119 6.69 3.31 -2.31
CA ASN A 119 5.74 2.67 -3.22
C ASN A 119 6.21 1.23 -3.48
N ILE A 120 5.37 0.25 -3.19
CA ILE A 120 5.68 -1.19 -3.37
C ILE A 120 5.36 -1.64 -4.79
N GLN A 121 4.23 -1.14 -5.33
CA GLN A 121 3.74 -1.51 -6.65
C GLN A 121 2.95 -0.37 -7.27
N ASN A 122 3.17 -0.13 -8.55
CA ASN A 122 2.37 0.82 -9.33
C ASN A 122 2.37 0.42 -10.82
N ALA A 123 1.44 1.02 -11.57
CA ALA A 123 1.36 0.93 -13.03
C ALA A 123 1.45 2.33 -13.67
N GLU A 124 2.13 3.25 -13.02
CA GLU A 124 2.24 4.65 -13.42
C GLU A 124 3.09 4.83 -14.68
N THR A 125 2.88 5.94 -15.38
CA THR A 125 3.66 6.29 -16.56
C THR A 125 5.13 6.51 -16.20
N PRO A 126 6.07 5.76 -16.86
CA PRO A 126 7.50 5.91 -16.63
C PRO A 126 7.99 7.37 -16.77
N GLY A 127 8.82 7.83 -15.83
CA GLY A 127 9.40 9.17 -15.82
C GLY A 127 8.42 10.31 -15.46
N ILE A 128 7.12 10.00 -15.28
CA ILE A 128 6.09 10.96 -14.84
C ILE A 128 5.52 10.50 -13.51
N GLY A 129 4.56 9.59 -13.52
CA GLY A 129 3.94 9.08 -12.31
C GLY A 129 4.88 8.22 -11.46
N THR A 130 5.84 7.51 -12.09
CA THR A 130 6.86 6.73 -11.38
C THR A 130 7.82 7.58 -10.53
N GLN A 131 7.81 8.91 -10.63
CA GLN A 131 8.58 9.77 -9.72
C GLN A 131 8.21 9.57 -8.24
N ILE A 132 7.02 9.01 -7.94
CA ILE A 132 6.64 8.62 -6.57
C ILE A 132 7.56 7.54 -5.97
N THR A 133 8.33 6.83 -6.79
CA THR A 133 9.30 5.80 -6.36
C THR A 133 10.72 6.32 -6.19
N GLU A 134 10.96 7.61 -6.43
CA GLU A 134 12.29 8.22 -6.43
C GLU A 134 12.60 8.91 -5.10
N ALA A 135 13.87 8.87 -4.69
CA ALA A 135 14.34 9.48 -3.44
C ALA A 135 13.93 10.96 -3.26
N PRO A 136 14.01 11.84 -4.26
CA PRO A 136 13.59 13.24 -4.11
C PRO A 136 12.12 13.41 -3.70
N TYR A 137 11.28 12.39 -3.95
CA TYR A 137 9.88 12.39 -3.53
C TYR A 137 9.71 11.75 -2.15
N PHE A 138 10.11 10.49 -2.00
CA PHE A 138 9.79 9.75 -0.78
C PHE A 138 10.60 10.19 0.46
N ASP A 139 11.78 10.79 0.30
CA ASP A 139 12.57 11.30 1.42
C ASP A 139 11.89 12.48 2.13
N GLN A 140 11.01 13.22 1.42
CA GLN A 140 10.27 14.34 1.99
C GLN A 140 9.18 13.94 2.97
N PHE A 141 8.83 12.66 3.06
CA PHE A 141 7.85 12.16 4.03
C PHE A 141 8.44 11.98 5.43
N VAL A 142 9.75 11.82 5.53
CA VAL A 142 10.42 11.58 6.83
C VAL A 142 10.25 12.77 7.76
N GLY A 143 9.73 12.53 8.96
CA GLY A 143 9.49 13.56 9.97
C GLY A 143 8.18 14.32 9.82
N LYS A 144 7.41 14.09 8.74
CA LYS A 144 6.04 14.59 8.63
C LYS A 144 5.14 13.91 9.67
N SER A 145 4.01 14.51 10.01
CA SER A 145 3.24 14.05 11.17
C SER A 145 1.75 14.20 11.00
N PHE A 146 1.01 13.25 11.57
CA PHE A 146 -0.44 13.29 11.75
C PHE A 146 -0.89 14.00 13.04
N LYS A 147 0.00 14.58 13.83
CA LYS A 147 -0.34 15.24 15.11
C LYS A 147 -1.39 16.33 14.98
N ASN A 148 -1.48 16.98 13.82
CA ASN A 148 -2.46 18.01 13.52
C ASN A 148 -3.66 17.50 12.68
N GLY A 149 -3.87 16.18 12.60
CA GLY A 149 -4.87 15.53 11.76
C GLY A 149 -4.33 15.13 10.39
N GLU A 150 -5.15 15.25 9.35
CA GLU A 150 -4.77 14.89 7.98
C GLU A 150 -3.60 15.71 7.46
N VAL A 151 -2.69 15.05 6.73
CA VAL A 151 -1.62 15.74 6.01
C VAL A 151 -2.14 16.38 4.72
N LYS A 152 -1.54 17.50 4.33
CA LYS A 152 -1.89 18.28 3.15
C LYS A 152 -0.87 18.10 2.04
N GLY A 153 -1.31 18.20 0.80
CA GLY A 153 -0.41 18.18 -0.35
C GLY A 153 0.15 19.56 -0.65
N ASN A 154 1.47 19.71 -0.76
CA ASN A 154 2.14 20.94 -1.19
C ASN A 154 3.26 20.61 -2.18
N LYS A 155 3.51 21.51 -3.16
CA LYS A 155 4.62 21.33 -4.12
C LYS A 155 5.99 21.55 -3.48
N ASP A 156 6.04 22.36 -2.43
CA ASP A 156 7.22 22.66 -1.63
C ASP A 156 6.85 22.59 -0.15
N PRO A 157 6.76 21.36 0.42
CA PRO A 157 6.25 21.13 1.77
C PRO A 157 7.22 21.69 2.82
N GLN A 158 6.76 22.67 3.61
CA GLN A 158 7.52 23.32 4.68
C GLN A 158 7.03 22.91 6.07
N ALA A 159 5.72 22.65 6.23
CA ALA A 159 5.13 22.27 7.50
C ALA A 159 5.20 20.76 7.76
N GLU A 160 5.09 20.35 9.03
CA GLU A 160 5.08 18.93 9.42
C GLU A 160 3.87 18.18 8.88
N ASP A 161 2.74 18.86 8.67
CA ASP A 161 1.51 18.31 8.09
C ASP A 161 1.43 18.43 6.56
N GLU A 162 2.52 18.76 5.88
CA GLU A 162 2.58 18.87 4.42
C GLU A 162 3.44 17.76 3.80
N ILE A 163 2.92 17.11 2.76
CA ILE A 163 3.62 16.09 1.97
C ILE A 163 3.82 16.55 0.52
N PRO A 164 4.82 16.01 -0.20
CA PRO A 164 5.16 16.48 -1.52
C PRO A 164 4.10 16.17 -2.58
N MET A 165 3.88 17.12 -3.50
CA MET A 165 3.06 16.98 -4.69
C MET A 165 3.91 17.17 -5.94
N ILE A 166 3.91 16.18 -6.84
CA ILE A 166 4.75 16.18 -8.04
C ILE A 166 4.08 17.00 -9.16
N SER A 167 4.80 18.02 -9.65
CA SER A 167 4.36 18.76 -10.83
C SER A 167 4.35 17.88 -12.06
N GLY A 168 3.22 17.83 -12.79
CA GLY A 168 3.02 16.93 -13.93
C GLY A 168 2.49 15.53 -13.57
N ALA A 169 2.62 15.09 -12.30
CA ALA A 169 2.08 13.84 -11.81
C ALA A 169 1.08 14.05 -10.65
N THR A 170 0.23 15.06 -10.77
CA THR A 170 -0.72 15.46 -9.71
C THR A 170 -1.68 14.33 -9.34
N ILE A 171 -2.14 13.52 -10.30
CA ILE A 171 -3.06 12.40 -10.03
C ILE A 171 -2.36 11.35 -9.18
N SER A 172 -1.14 10.96 -9.53
CA SER A 172 -0.34 9.96 -8.80
C SER A 172 -0.03 10.43 -7.37
N SER A 173 0.45 11.66 -7.19
CA SER A 173 0.73 12.21 -5.86
C SER A 173 -0.53 12.48 -5.03
N THR A 174 -1.66 12.84 -5.67
CA THR A 174 -2.96 12.93 -4.97
C THR A 174 -3.46 11.55 -4.51
N ALA A 175 -3.21 10.49 -5.29
CA ALA A 175 -3.55 9.13 -4.89
C ALA A 175 -2.76 8.71 -3.64
N VAL A 176 -1.46 9.03 -3.58
CA VAL A 176 -0.63 8.83 -2.39
C VAL A 176 -1.18 9.61 -1.20
N LEU A 177 -1.46 10.92 -1.36
CA LEU A 177 -2.01 11.77 -0.30
C LEU A 177 -3.31 11.23 0.27
N LYS A 178 -4.26 10.87 -0.60
CA LYS A 178 -5.56 10.30 -0.17
C LYS A 178 -5.38 8.97 0.55
N GLY A 179 -4.51 8.09 0.04
CA GLY A 179 -4.20 6.83 0.68
C GLY A 179 -3.62 7.02 2.09
N ILE A 180 -2.68 7.95 2.24
CA ILE A 180 -2.07 8.28 3.53
C ILE A 180 -3.13 8.82 4.51
N ASN A 181 -4.02 9.72 4.08
CA ASN A 181 -5.05 10.25 4.95
C ASN A 181 -6.13 9.21 5.31
N SER A 182 -6.42 8.26 4.41
CA SER A 182 -7.41 7.20 4.67
C SER A 182 -6.98 6.21 5.76
N ILE A 183 -5.68 6.08 6.02
CA ILE A 183 -5.17 5.18 7.06
C ILE A 183 -5.09 5.82 8.46
N LEU A 184 -5.23 7.14 8.57
CA LEU A 184 -5.11 7.84 9.85
C LEU A 184 -6.04 7.26 10.94
N PRO A 185 -7.35 7.04 10.69
CA PRO A 185 -8.24 6.48 11.71
C PRO A 185 -7.84 5.06 12.13
N ALA A 186 -7.29 4.27 11.22
CA ALA A 186 -6.81 2.93 11.54
C ALA A 186 -5.52 2.99 12.38
N TYR A 187 -4.60 3.91 12.05
CA TYR A 187 -3.41 4.12 12.85
C TYR A 187 -3.77 4.54 14.29
N GLU A 188 -4.72 5.46 14.47
CA GLU A 188 -5.21 5.87 15.79
C GLU A 188 -5.79 4.69 16.58
N GLU A 189 -6.52 3.78 15.90
CA GLU A 189 -7.11 2.60 16.54
C GLU A 189 -6.05 1.58 16.99
N ILE A 190 -4.99 1.34 16.20
CA ILE A 190 -3.93 0.37 16.56
C ILE A 190 -2.91 0.94 17.53
N SER A 191 -2.70 2.25 17.55
CA SER A 191 -1.76 2.93 18.46
C SER A 191 -2.38 3.30 19.80
N ALA A 192 -3.71 3.34 19.90
CA ALA A 192 -4.41 3.54 21.18
C ALA A 192 -4.14 2.34 22.12
N LYS A 193 -3.38 2.61 23.19
CA LYS A 193 -3.07 1.63 24.26
C LYS A 193 -4.13 1.68 25.34
#